data_0256c26ab41bb8b30c17a28a1d5677bb
#
_entry.id   0256c26ab41bb8b30c17a28a1d5677bb
#
_cell.length_a   1.000
_cell.length_b   1.000
_cell.length_c   1.000
_cell.angle_alpha   90.00
_cell.angle_beta   90.00
_cell.angle_gamma   90.00
#
_symmetry.space_group_name_H-M   'P 1'
#
loop_
_entity.id
_entity.type
_entity.pdbx_description
1 polymer ?
#
loop_
_entity_poly.entity_id
_entity_poly.type
_entity_poly.pdbx_seq_one_letter_code
_entity_poly.pdbx_strand_id
1 'polypeptide(L)'
;SDKGAYQRNVREIAKRLKDRCIMLGSIPPEKMYCYYPLADLVVIPSQFQEPFCMVAIEAMGAGKPVLVSTRGGMTEFVKENTTGFHLKEPMTADSISSDILKTLANPELTAVAKQGQDFVFDHYSWDGVTQ
;
A
#
# COMPACT_ATOMS: atom_id res chain seq x y z
N SER A 1 5.17 22.32 16.38
CA SER A 1 5.16 22.37 14.91
C SER A 1 3.94 21.66 14.35
N ASP A 2 3.61 21.94 13.11
CA ASP A 2 2.47 21.29 12.44
C ASP A 2 2.65 19.79 12.37
N LYS A 3 3.88 19.34 12.19
CA LYS A 3 4.19 17.91 12.14
C LYS A 3 3.91 17.23 13.48
N GLY A 4 4.28 17.86 14.58
CA GLY A 4 4.02 17.33 15.91
C GLY A 4 2.53 17.27 16.22
N ALA A 5 1.77 18.30 15.82
CA ALA A 5 0.33 18.34 15.99
C ALA A 5 -0.35 17.22 15.18
N TYR A 6 0.11 17.03 13.95
CA TYR A 6 -0.41 15.97 13.09
C TYR A 6 -0.19 14.59 13.69
N GLN A 7 1.02 14.33 14.19
CA GLN A 7 1.34 13.03 14.80
C GLN A 7 0.51 12.76 16.03
N ARG A 8 0.30 13.78 16.87
CA ARG A 8 -0.55 13.63 18.06
C ARG A 8 -1.98 13.33 17.67
N ASN A 9 -2.48 13.99 16.64
CA ASN A 9 -3.85 13.76 16.16
C ASN A 9 -4.03 12.34 15.67
N VAL A 10 -3.08 11.84 14.91
CA VAL A 10 -3.12 10.44 14.41
C VAL A 10 -3.13 9.47 15.59
N ARG A 11 -2.29 9.69 16.60
CA ARG A 11 -2.25 8.84 17.79
C ARG A 11 -3.56 8.85 18.55
N GLU A 12 -4.20 10.01 18.65
CA GLU A 12 -5.49 10.12 19.33
C GLU A 12 -6.58 9.34 18.61
N ILE A 13 -6.60 9.43 17.28
CA ILE A 13 -7.54 8.66 16.47
C ILE A 13 -7.29 7.16 16.66
N ALA A 14 -6.03 6.74 16.63
CA ALA A 14 -5.66 5.33 16.81
C ALA A 14 -6.12 4.81 18.17
N LYS A 15 -5.99 5.61 19.24
CA LYS A 15 -6.45 5.23 20.56
C LYS A 15 -7.95 4.99 20.60
N ARG A 16 -8.72 5.80 19.88
CA ARG A 16 -10.19 5.64 19.82
C ARG A 16 -10.59 4.34 19.14
N LEU A 17 -9.78 3.89 18.20
CA LEU A 17 -10.04 2.65 17.47
C LEU A 17 -9.61 1.40 18.27
N LYS A 18 -8.86 1.58 19.35
CA LYS A 18 -8.41 0.51 20.24
C LYS A 18 -7.66 -0.56 19.47
N ASP A 19 -8.05 -1.84 19.65
CA ASP A 19 -7.38 -2.96 18.99
C ASP A 19 -7.68 -3.08 17.49
N ARG A 20 -8.57 -2.25 16.96
CA ARG A 20 -8.82 -2.19 15.52
C ARG A 20 -7.75 -1.38 14.76
N CYS A 21 -6.87 -0.72 15.48
CA CYS A 21 -5.78 0.03 14.87
C CYS A 21 -4.53 -0.16 15.71
N ILE A 22 -3.48 -0.66 15.08
CA ILE A 22 -2.20 -0.90 15.74
C ILE A 22 -1.16 0.01 15.11
N MET A 23 -0.58 0.88 15.92
CA MET A 23 0.49 1.78 15.47
C MET A 23 1.82 1.06 15.68
N LEU A 24 2.45 0.65 14.59
CA LEU A 24 3.69 -0.13 14.68
C LEU A 24 4.95 0.73 14.86
N GLY A 25 4.85 2.03 14.59
CA GLY A 25 6.00 2.90 14.64
C GLY A 25 6.97 2.63 13.50
N SER A 26 8.23 3.01 13.70
CA SER A 26 9.27 2.78 12.69
C SER A 26 9.69 1.32 12.70
N ILE A 27 9.64 0.71 11.53
CA ILE A 27 10.03 -0.70 11.36
C ILE A 27 11.25 -0.76 10.47
N PRO A 28 12.33 -1.43 10.89
CA PRO A 28 13.48 -1.59 10.01
C PRO A 28 13.09 -2.27 8.69
N PRO A 29 13.65 -1.83 7.56
CA PRO A 29 13.26 -2.39 6.26
C PRO A 29 13.38 -3.91 6.20
N GLU A 30 14.39 -4.49 6.84
CA GLU A 30 14.62 -5.94 6.83
C GLU A 30 13.54 -6.71 7.59
N LYS A 31 12.72 -6.03 8.41
CA LYS A 31 11.64 -6.66 9.17
C LYS A 31 10.27 -6.46 8.53
N MET A 32 10.16 -5.60 7.52
CA MET A 32 8.88 -5.33 6.88
C MET A 32 8.28 -6.58 6.26
N TYR A 33 9.10 -7.52 5.81
CA TYR A 33 8.61 -8.77 5.21
C TYR A 33 7.78 -9.61 6.17
N CYS A 34 7.93 -9.39 7.48
CA CYS A 34 7.13 -10.10 8.47
C CYS A 34 5.70 -9.58 8.54
N TYR A 35 5.47 -8.36 8.09
CA TYR A 35 4.17 -7.71 8.21
C TYR A 35 3.30 -7.84 6.96
N TYR A 36 3.88 -7.83 5.77
CA TYR A 36 3.09 -7.93 4.54
C TYR A 36 2.20 -9.19 4.51
N PRO A 37 2.68 -10.36 4.92
CA PRO A 37 1.82 -11.56 4.89
C PRO A 37 0.59 -11.48 5.79
N LEU A 38 0.58 -10.57 6.76
CA LEU A 38 -0.56 -10.40 7.68
C LEU A 38 -1.67 -9.55 7.08
N ALA A 39 -1.41 -8.84 5.98
CA ALA A 39 -2.37 -7.92 5.40
C ALA A 39 -3.27 -8.61 4.39
N ASP A 40 -4.52 -8.18 4.32
CA ASP A 40 -5.43 -8.53 3.23
C ASP A 40 -5.32 -7.52 2.10
N LEU A 41 -4.88 -6.32 2.40
CA LEU A 41 -4.72 -5.23 1.46
C LEU A 41 -3.68 -4.26 2.02
N VAL A 42 -2.77 -3.79 1.18
CA VAL A 42 -1.79 -2.78 1.57
C VAL A 42 -2.19 -1.47 0.91
N VAL A 43 -2.44 -0.45 1.74
CA VAL A 43 -2.93 0.86 1.26
C VAL A 43 -1.82 1.88 1.40
N ILE A 44 -1.53 2.59 0.31
CA ILE A 44 -0.47 3.60 0.27
C ILE A 44 -1.07 4.91 -0.24
N PRO A 45 -1.65 5.74 0.67
CA PRO A 45 -2.33 6.96 0.28
C PRO A 45 -1.39 8.16 0.27
N SER A 46 -0.27 8.07 -0.43
CA SER A 46 0.73 9.11 -0.46
C SER A 46 0.16 10.41 -1.04
N GLN A 47 0.33 11.50 -0.31
CA GLN A 47 -0.09 12.83 -0.73
C GLN A 47 0.98 13.51 -1.58
N PHE A 48 2.20 13.02 -1.51
CA PHE A 48 3.35 13.59 -2.21
C PHE A 48 3.69 12.75 -3.42
N GLN A 49 4.33 13.37 -4.40
CA GLN A 49 4.87 12.64 -5.52
C GLN A 49 6.10 11.84 -5.07
N GLU A 50 6.00 10.53 -5.18
CA GLU A 50 7.11 9.65 -4.88
C GLU A 50 7.64 9.11 -6.22
N PRO A 51 8.91 9.35 -6.54
CA PRO A 51 9.47 8.84 -7.80
C PRO A 51 9.46 7.31 -7.83
N PHE A 52 9.61 6.67 -6.68
CA PHE A 52 9.65 5.22 -6.60
C PHE A 52 9.23 4.78 -5.20
N CYS A 53 8.28 3.89 -5.11
CA CYS A 53 7.76 3.43 -3.82
C CYS A 53 8.14 1.98 -3.59
N MET A 54 9.14 1.75 -2.76
CA MET A 54 9.60 0.41 -2.43
C MET A 54 8.56 -0.39 -1.68
N VAL A 55 7.75 0.27 -0.84
CA VAL A 55 6.70 -0.43 -0.09
C VAL A 55 5.71 -1.10 -1.03
N ALA A 56 5.32 -0.43 -2.10
CA ALA A 56 4.39 -1.01 -3.07
C ALA A 56 5.00 -2.24 -3.75
N ILE A 57 6.26 -2.14 -4.17
CA ILE A 57 6.95 -3.25 -4.83
C ILE A 57 7.12 -4.43 -3.87
N GLU A 58 7.49 -4.15 -2.62
CA GLU A 58 7.67 -5.20 -1.62
C GLU A 58 6.34 -5.89 -1.30
N ALA A 59 5.27 -5.13 -1.16
CA ALA A 59 3.94 -5.70 -0.90
C ALA A 59 3.47 -6.57 -2.07
N MET A 60 3.65 -6.08 -3.30
CA MET A 60 3.30 -6.83 -4.51
C MET A 60 4.12 -8.12 -4.59
N GLY A 61 5.42 -8.03 -4.32
CA GLY A 61 6.30 -9.19 -4.29
C GLY A 61 5.89 -10.22 -3.25
N ALA A 62 5.32 -9.77 -2.14
CA ALA A 62 4.79 -10.65 -1.11
C ALA A 62 3.43 -11.26 -1.49
N GLY A 63 2.92 -10.95 -2.67
CA GLY A 63 1.65 -11.50 -3.16
C GLY A 63 0.42 -10.80 -2.62
N LYS A 64 0.58 -9.59 -2.10
CA LYS A 64 -0.54 -8.85 -1.52
C LYS A 64 -1.08 -7.82 -2.50
N PRO A 65 -2.42 -7.62 -2.51
CA PRO A 65 -2.98 -6.55 -3.33
C PRO A 65 -2.62 -5.20 -2.74
N VAL A 66 -2.37 -4.23 -3.62
CA VAL A 66 -2.03 -2.87 -3.22
C VAL A 66 -3.07 -1.90 -3.75
N LEU A 67 -3.39 -0.90 -2.94
CA LEU A 67 -4.28 0.20 -3.29
C LEU A 67 -3.49 1.48 -3.08
N VAL A 68 -3.13 2.15 -4.17
CA VAL A 68 -2.15 3.23 -4.11
C VAL A 68 -2.71 4.53 -4.68
N SER A 69 -2.18 5.65 -4.21
CA SER A 69 -2.51 6.94 -4.81
C SER A 69 -1.94 7.01 -6.22
N THR A 70 -2.54 7.87 -7.06
CA THR A 70 -2.08 8.04 -8.44
C THR A 70 -0.98 9.09 -8.56
N ARG A 71 -0.35 9.44 -7.47
CA ARG A 71 0.72 10.43 -7.45
C ARG A 71 2.09 9.78 -7.57
N GLY A 72 2.93 10.36 -8.39
CA GLY A 72 4.32 9.93 -8.56
C GLY A 72 4.48 8.66 -9.39
N GLY A 73 5.56 7.95 -9.12
CA GLY A 73 5.99 6.84 -9.96
C GLY A 73 5.24 5.54 -9.76
N MET A 74 4.34 5.47 -8.77
CA MET A 74 3.62 4.21 -8.50
C MET A 74 2.75 3.77 -9.68
N THR A 75 2.22 4.73 -10.45
CA THR A 75 1.38 4.40 -11.60
C THR A 75 2.15 3.76 -12.75
N GLU A 76 3.46 3.80 -12.72
CA GLU A 76 4.27 3.15 -13.74
C GLU A 76 4.22 1.63 -13.63
N PHE A 77 4.06 1.10 -12.42
CA PHE A 77 4.03 -0.34 -12.20
C PHE A 77 2.73 -0.83 -11.55
N VAL A 78 1.98 0.02 -10.87
CA VAL A 78 0.66 -0.34 -10.35
C VAL A 78 -0.39 0.11 -11.35
N LYS A 79 -0.89 -0.85 -12.14
CA LYS A 79 -1.91 -0.58 -13.16
C LYS A 79 -3.27 -0.99 -12.63
N GLU A 80 -4.26 -0.10 -12.74
CA GLU A 80 -5.60 -0.32 -12.22
C GLU A 80 -6.20 -1.64 -12.73
N ASN A 81 -6.68 -2.43 -11.79
CA ASN A 81 -7.32 -3.74 -12.04
C ASN A 81 -6.43 -4.75 -12.75
N THR A 82 -5.13 -4.49 -12.84
CA THR A 82 -4.19 -5.38 -13.52
C THR A 82 -3.09 -5.85 -12.57
N THR A 83 -2.32 -4.94 -12.01
CA THR A 83 -1.26 -5.27 -11.05
C THR A 83 -1.54 -4.71 -9.66
N GLY A 84 -2.57 -3.93 -9.51
CA GLY A 84 -2.99 -3.33 -8.25
C GLY A 84 -4.23 -2.48 -8.47
N PHE A 85 -4.46 -1.58 -7.54
CA PHE A 85 -5.65 -0.72 -7.55
C PHE A 85 -5.27 0.71 -7.21
N HIS A 86 -6.00 1.67 -7.74
CA HIS A 86 -5.75 3.09 -7.55
C HIS A 86 -6.81 3.72 -6.65
N LEU A 87 -6.35 4.53 -5.70
CA LEU A 87 -7.21 5.43 -4.94
C LEU A 87 -7.70 6.54 -5.87
N LYS A 88 -8.96 6.91 -5.73
CA LYS A 88 -9.57 7.94 -6.57
C LYS A 88 -9.35 9.32 -5.97
N GLU A 89 -9.15 10.29 -6.84
CA GLU A 89 -9.08 11.69 -6.44
C GLU A 89 -10.49 12.31 -6.40
N PRO A 90 -10.77 13.23 -5.49
CA PRO A 90 -9.87 13.67 -4.42
C PRO A 90 -9.81 12.64 -3.29
N MET A 91 -8.63 12.49 -2.68
CA MET A 91 -8.44 11.56 -1.57
C MET A 91 -8.91 12.20 -0.28
N THR A 92 -10.03 11.75 0.22
CA THR A 92 -10.58 12.14 1.53
C THR A 92 -10.71 10.90 2.39
N ALA A 93 -10.95 11.07 3.68
CA ALA A 93 -11.19 9.93 4.56
C ALA A 93 -12.33 9.07 4.03
N ASP A 94 -13.41 9.70 3.58
CA ASP A 94 -14.56 8.97 3.07
C ASP A 94 -14.25 8.25 1.76
N SER A 95 -13.54 8.92 0.83
CA SER A 95 -13.23 8.30 -0.46
C SER A 95 -12.24 7.15 -0.29
N ILE A 96 -11.25 7.29 0.60
CA ILE A 96 -10.29 6.23 0.86
C ILE A 96 -11.01 5.03 1.50
N SER A 97 -11.85 5.28 2.49
CA SER A 97 -12.63 4.22 3.13
C SER A 97 -13.50 3.47 2.12
N SER A 98 -14.19 4.21 1.26
CA SER A 98 -15.02 3.62 0.20
C SER A 98 -14.18 2.78 -0.76
N ASP A 99 -13.02 3.28 -1.17
CA ASP A 99 -12.15 2.56 -2.09
C ASP A 99 -11.60 1.28 -1.45
N ILE A 100 -11.25 1.32 -0.16
CA ILE A 100 -10.80 0.13 0.56
C ILE A 100 -11.88 -0.94 0.55
N LEU A 101 -13.12 -0.57 0.90
CA LEU A 101 -14.22 -1.54 0.96
C LEU A 101 -14.53 -2.11 -0.42
N LYS A 102 -14.54 -1.27 -1.45
CA LYS A 102 -14.77 -1.74 -2.82
C LYS A 102 -13.67 -2.67 -3.29
N THR A 103 -12.43 -2.34 -2.97
CA THR A 103 -11.28 -3.16 -3.37
C THR A 103 -11.32 -4.52 -2.71
N LEU A 104 -11.59 -4.56 -1.40
CA LEU A 104 -11.69 -5.82 -0.67
C LEU A 104 -12.82 -6.70 -1.18
N ALA A 105 -13.91 -6.09 -1.68
CA ALA A 105 -15.06 -6.82 -2.22
C ALA A 105 -14.92 -7.17 -3.70
N ASN A 106 -13.85 -6.74 -4.34
CA ASN A 106 -13.64 -6.97 -5.77
C ASN A 106 -13.39 -8.46 -6.02
N PRO A 107 -14.19 -9.12 -6.89
CA PRO A 107 -14.00 -10.55 -7.15
C PRO A 107 -12.66 -10.87 -7.82
N GLU A 108 -12.00 -9.87 -8.41
CA GLU A 108 -10.69 -10.06 -9.06
C GLU A 108 -9.51 -9.78 -8.12
N LEU A 109 -9.77 -9.55 -6.84
CA LEU A 109 -8.74 -9.15 -5.87
C LEU A 109 -7.54 -10.11 -5.89
N THR A 110 -7.80 -11.41 -5.77
CA THR A 110 -6.75 -12.43 -5.72
C THR A 110 -6.00 -12.52 -7.04
N ALA A 111 -6.72 -12.46 -8.16
CA ALA A 111 -6.10 -12.52 -9.48
C ALA A 111 -5.19 -11.32 -9.73
N VAL A 112 -5.64 -10.13 -9.35
CA VAL A 112 -4.84 -8.91 -9.51
C VAL A 112 -3.59 -8.97 -8.61
N ALA A 113 -3.74 -9.44 -7.38
CA ALA A 113 -2.59 -9.61 -6.48
C ALA A 113 -1.54 -10.55 -7.07
N LYS A 114 -1.99 -11.65 -7.67
CA LYS A 114 -1.08 -12.62 -8.32
C LYS A 114 -0.39 -12.01 -9.53
N GLN A 115 -1.11 -11.26 -10.33
CA GLN A 115 -0.54 -10.57 -11.48
C GLN A 115 0.49 -9.52 -11.05
N GLY A 116 0.22 -8.82 -9.95
CA GLY A 116 1.17 -7.88 -9.38
C GLY A 116 2.44 -8.56 -8.91
N GLN A 117 2.31 -9.71 -8.25
CA GLN A 117 3.47 -10.48 -7.82
C GLN A 117 4.31 -10.94 -9.01
N ASP A 118 3.67 -11.47 -10.04
CA ASP A 118 4.36 -11.91 -11.24
C ASP A 118 5.07 -10.75 -11.92
N PHE A 119 4.44 -9.59 -11.98
CA PHE A 119 5.06 -8.40 -12.56
C PHE A 119 6.35 -8.04 -11.81
N VAL A 120 6.31 -8.04 -10.48
CA VAL A 120 7.47 -7.69 -9.67
C VAL A 120 8.59 -8.70 -9.87
N PHE A 121 8.27 -9.99 -9.87
CA PHE A 121 9.28 -11.02 -10.08
C PHE A 121 9.92 -10.94 -11.46
N ASP A 122 9.15 -10.57 -12.47
CA ASP A 122 9.66 -10.44 -13.83
C ASP A 122 10.55 -9.21 -14.00
N HIS A 123 10.26 -8.12 -13.28
CA HIS A 123 10.93 -6.84 -13.49
C HIS A 123 11.91 -6.47 -12.38
N TYR A 124 11.73 -6.99 -11.16
CA TYR A 124 12.48 -6.59 -9.98
C TYR A 124 12.98 -7.78 -9.17
N SER A 125 13.08 -8.96 -9.77
CA SER A 125 13.57 -10.13 -9.05
C SER A 125 15.03 -9.93 -8.64
N TRP A 126 15.44 -10.66 -7.59
CA TRP A 126 16.82 -10.62 -7.14
C TRP A 126 17.79 -11.00 -8.25
N ASP A 127 17.43 -11.99 -9.07
CA ASP A 127 18.27 -12.41 -10.20
C ASP A 127 18.47 -11.28 -11.18
N GLY A 128 17.41 -10.51 -11.46
CA GLY A 128 17.51 -9.36 -12.35
C GLY A 128 18.27 -8.19 -11.72
N VAL A 129 18.12 -8.01 -10.41
CA VAL A 129 18.74 -6.89 -9.70
C VAL A 129 20.23 -7.12 -9.49
N THR A 130 20.63 -8.35 -9.21
CA THR A 130 22.03 -8.68 -8.92
C THR A 130 22.89 -8.84 -10.18
N GLN A 131 22.25 -8.88 -11.30
CA GLN A 131 22.94 -8.95 -12.60
C GLN A 131 23.09 -7.55 -13.20
#